data_53e71e7265241814defbcd881f76c466
#
_entry.id   53e71e7265241814defbcd881f76c466
#
_cell.length_a   1.000
_cell.length_b   1.000
_cell.length_c   1.000
_cell.angle_alpha   90.00
_cell.angle_beta   90.00
_cell.angle_gamma   90.00
#
_symmetry.space_group_name_H-M   'P 1'
#
loop_
_entity.id
_entity.type
_entity.pdbx_description
1 polymer ?
#
loop_
_entity_poly.entity_id
_entity_poly.type
_entity_poly.pdbx_seq_one_letter_code
_entity_poly.pdbx_strand_id
1 'polypeptide(L)'
;MNTLLILTGIIEVGAGLALLGFPSAAVALLLGSGLDTPAAVALGRLAGVALLALGVACWLAHYDPQTRAARGVITAMTLYNFGAAVVLGVAGTQLHPAGIALWPAVLLHAALTVWCVTDLRAKQMQTTDDSSREP
;
A
#
# COMPACT_ATOMS: atom_id res chain seq x y z
N MET A 1 6.83 13.70 3.35
CA MET A 1 7.04 12.33 3.92
C MET A 1 6.13 11.98 5.07
N ASN A 2 6.02 12.79 6.13
CA ASN A 2 5.20 12.42 7.29
C ASN A 2 3.73 12.17 6.91
N THR A 3 3.13 13.05 6.13
CA THR A 3 1.74 12.92 5.68
C THR A 3 1.52 11.66 4.83
N LEU A 4 2.46 11.35 3.94
CA LEU A 4 2.41 10.13 3.14
C LEU A 4 2.41 8.88 4.04
N LEU A 5 3.37 8.77 4.95
CA LEU A 5 3.51 7.62 5.85
C LEU A 5 2.31 7.44 6.78
N ILE A 6 1.77 8.56 7.32
CA ILE A 6 0.58 8.52 8.17
C ILE A 6 -0.64 8.06 7.36
N LEU A 7 -0.89 8.68 6.19
CA LEU A 7 -2.03 8.34 5.36
C LEU A 7 -1.98 6.88 4.89
N THR A 8 -0.83 6.45 4.38
CA THR A 8 -0.61 5.06 3.97
C THR A 8 -0.80 4.11 5.15
N GLY A 9 -0.22 4.43 6.32
CA GLY A 9 -0.39 3.62 7.52
C GLY A 9 -1.85 3.45 7.93
N ILE A 10 -2.66 4.51 7.89
CA ILE A 10 -4.10 4.44 8.20
C ILE A 10 -4.84 3.56 7.18
N ILE A 11 -4.54 3.70 5.88
CA ILE A 11 -5.16 2.91 4.82
C ILE A 11 -4.83 1.43 4.98
N GLU A 12 -3.55 1.09 5.19
CA GLU A 12 -3.11 -0.29 5.34
C GLU A 12 -3.67 -0.96 6.61
N VAL A 13 -3.71 -0.23 7.73
CA VAL A 13 -4.34 -0.72 8.96
C VAL A 13 -5.83 -0.97 8.74
N GLY A 14 -6.55 -0.03 8.12
CA GLY A 14 -7.97 -0.17 7.83
C GLY A 14 -8.27 -1.37 6.93
N ALA A 15 -7.54 -1.52 5.83
CA ALA A 15 -7.66 -2.66 4.91
C ALA A 15 -7.28 -3.99 5.59
N GLY A 16 -6.21 -3.99 6.40
CA GLY A 16 -5.77 -5.15 7.17
C GLY A 16 -6.81 -5.62 8.16
N LEU A 17 -7.42 -4.71 8.93
CA LEU A 17 -8.50 -5.03 9.86
C LEU A 17 -9.75 -5.56 9.13
N ALA A 18 -10.11 -4.98 8.00
CA ALA A 18 -11.23 -5.44 7.18
C ALA A 18 -11.00 -6.89 6.69
N LEU A 19 -9.80 -7.20 6.18
CA LEU A 19 -9.46 -8.55 5.73
C LEU A 19 -9.35 -9.56 6.88
N LEU A 20 -8.92 -9.14 8.07
CA LEU A 20 -8.88 -10.02 9.23
C LEU A 20 -10.27 -10.34 9.76
N GLY A 21 -11.10 -9.33 9.94
CA GLY A 21 -12.43 -9.48 10.52
C GLY A 21 -13.45 -10.05 9.54
N PHE A 22 -13.45 -9.53 8.31
CA PHE A 22 -14.46 -9.81 7.29
C PHE A 22 -13.84 -10.13 5.92
N PRO A 23 -12.96 -11.15 5.81
CA PRO A 23 -12.17 -11.40 4.59
C PRO A 23 -13.04 -11.61 3.34
N SER A 24 -14.12 -12.37 3.46
CA SER A 24 -15.00 -12.66 2.33
C SER A 24 -15.75 -11.40 1.84
N ALA A 25 -16.21 -10.55 2.76
CA ALA A 25 -16.89 -9.30 2.42
C ALA A 25 -15.91 -8.30 1.80
N ALA A 26 -14.71 -8.16 2.35
CA ALA A 26 -13.68 -7.27 1.82
C ALA A 26 -13.27 -7.67 0.40
N VAL A 27 -13.09 -8.97 0.15
CA VAL A 27 -12.76 -9.48 -1.18
C VAL A 27 -13.95 -9.34 -2.14
N ALA A 28 -15.19 -9.56 -1.68
CA ALA A 28 -16.37 -9.36 -2.51
C ALA A 28 -16.53 -7.91 -2.97
N LEU A 29 -16.23 -6.93 -2.11
CA LEU A 29 -16.22 -5.51 -2.49
C LEU A 29 -15.18 -5.20 -3.56
N LEU A 30 -14.03 -5.87 -3.53
CA LEU A 30 -12.95 -5.68 -4.51
C LEU A 30 -13.19 -6.48 -5.79
N LEU A 31 -13.43 -7.77 -5.69
CA LEU A 31 -13.39 -8.68 -6.83
C LEU A 31 -14.79 -9.08 -7.34
N GLY A 32 -15.86 -8.67 -6.64
CA GLY A 32 -17.23 -8.98 -7.04
C GLY A 32 -17.74 -10.35 -6.52
N SER A 33 -16.86 -11.18 -5.96
CA SER A 33 -17.20 -12.47 -5.35
C SER A 33 -16.44 -12.67 -4.05
N GLY A 34 -17.07 -13.34 -3.07
CA GLY A 34 -16.47 -13.65 -1.78
C GLY A 34 -15.51 -14.84 -1.85
N LEU A 35 -14.94 -15.17 -0.69
CA LEU A 35 -14.06 -16.31 -0.51
C LEU A 35 -14.87 -17.53 -0.06
N ASP A 36 -14.94 -18.58 -0.88
CA ASP A 36 -15.85 -19.70 -0.70
C ASP A 36 -15.19 -20.93 -0.04
N THR A 37 -13.85 -20.91 0.13
CA THR A 37 -13.14 -22.04 0.74
C THR A 37 -12.42 -21.63 2.02
N PRO A 38 -12.26 -22.54 3.02
CA PRO A 38 -11.49 -22.24 4.22
C PRO A 38 -10.05 -21.82 3.92
N ALA A 39 -9.42 -22.38 2.89
CA ALA A 39 -8.08 -22.01 2.46
C ALA A 39 -8.03 -20.58 1.92
N ALA A 40 -8.99 -20.18 1.09
CA ALA A 40 -9.09 -18.81 0.59
C ALA A 40 -9.33 -17.80 1.72
N VAL A 41 -10.18 -18.11 2.68
CA VAL A 41 -10.41 -17.29 3.88
C VAL A 41 -9.13 -17.14 4.70
N ALA A 42 -8.38 -18.23 4.90
CA ALA A 42 -7.10 -18.18 5.61
C ALA A 42 -6.08 -17.29 4.88
N LEU A 43 -5.97 -17.39 3.56
CA LEU A 43 -5.11 -16.52 2.76
C LEU A 43 -5.54 -15.04 2.84
N GLY A 44 -6.84 -14.76 2.79
CA GLY A 44 -7.38 -13.41 2.99
C GLY A 44 -6.99 -12.82 4.34
N ARG A 45 -7.08 -13.60 5.42
CA ARG A 45 -6.64 -13.18 6.76
C ARG A 45 -5.14 -12.99 6.85
N LEU A 46 -4.35 -13.87 6.22
CA LEU A 46 -2.90 -13.71 6.16
C LEU A 46 -2.50 -12.43 5.43
N ALA A 47 -3.16 -12.11 4.32
CA ALA A 47 -3.00 -10.83 3.65
C ALA A 47 -3.35 -9.67 4.59
N GLY A 48 -4.43 -9.77 5.37
CA GLY A 48 -4.80 -8.78 6.39
C GLY A 48 -3.70 -8.55 7.42
N VAL A 49 -3.04 -9.61 7.93
CA VAL A 49 -1.89 -9.49 8.84
C VAL A 49 -0.73 -8.77 8.16
N ALA A 50 -0.44 -9.09 6.89
CA ALA A 50 0.64 -8.45 6.15
C ALA A 50 0.39 -6.93 5.97
N LEU A 51 -0.85 -6.53 5.66
CA LEU A 51 -1.23 -5.12 5.56
C LEU A 51 -1.12 -4.39 6.92
N LEU A 52 -1.55 -5.02 8.00
CA LEU A 52 -1.35 -4.46 9.34
C LEU A 52 0.14 -4.24 9.65
N ALA A 53 1.00 -5.20 9.31
CA ALA A 53 2.44 -5.07 9.52
C ALA A 53 3.03 -3.90 8.69
N LEU A 54 2.60 -3.73 7.43
CA LEU A 54 2.98 -2.59 6.60
C LEU A 54 2.48 -1.26 7.19
N GLY A 55 1.25 -1.21 7.67
CA GLY A 55 0.68 -0.04 8.32
C GLY A 55 1.46 0.36 9.59
N VAL A 56 1.82 -0.62 10.42
CA VAL A 56 2.66 -0.40 11.61
C VAL A 56 4.06 0.09 11.21
N ALA A 57 4.66 -0.48 10.16
CA ALA A 57 5.96 -0.02 9.66
C ALA A 57 5.91 1.44 9.19
N CYS A 58 4.87 1.83 8.46
CA CYS A 58 4.64 3.23 8.07
C CYS A 58 4.45 4.13 9.29
N TRP A 59 3.68 3.67 10.29
CA TRP A 59 3.46 4.41 11.52
C TRP A 59 4.75 4.63 12.32
N LEU A 60 5.62 3.62 12.43
CA LEU A 60 6.91 3.76 13.10
C LEU A 60 7.87 4.67 12.32
N ALA A 61 7.87 4.56 10.99
CA ALA A 61 8.75 5.34 10.13
C ALA A 61 8.41 6.84 10.10
N HIS A 62 7.18 7.26 10.45
CA HIS A 62 6.80 8.67 10.41
C HIS A 62 7.43 9.52 11.53
N TYR A 63 7.85 8.90 12.64
CA TYR A 63 8.50 9.62 13.74
C TYR A 63 9.91 10.13 13.39
N ASP A 64 10.63 9.39 12.52
CA ASP A 64 11.94 9.80 12.03
C ASP A 64 12.06 9.57 10.51
N PRO A 65 11.45 10.44 9.71
CA PRO A 65 11.32 10.24 8.27
C PRO A 65 12.64 10.47 7.50
N GLN A 66 13.72 10.92 8.15
CA GLN A 66 15.02 11.17 7.51
C GLN A 66 15.91 9.94 7.49
N THR A 67 15.58 8.89 8.23
CA THR A 67 16.40 7.69 8.38
C THR A 67 16.42 6.82 7.09
N ARG A 68 17.46 6.00 6.97
CA ARG A 68 17.53 4.95 5.96
C ARG A 68 16.38 3.95 6.10
N ALA A 69 15.95 3.66 7.34
CA ALA A 69 14.83 2.77 7.61
C ALA A 69 13.52 3.32 7.03
N ALA A 70 13.22 4.61 7.25
CA ALA A 70 12.03 5.25 6.67
C ALA A 70 12.05 5.25 5.13
N ARG A 71 13.23 5.46 4.52
CA ARG A 71 13.39 5.32 3.06
C ARG A 71 13.11 3.89 2.61
N GLY A 72 13.59 2.88 3.35
CA GLY A 72 13.31 1.47 3.08
C GLY A 72 11.82 1.16 3.10
N VAL A 73 11.09 1.70 4.09
CA VAL A 73 9.63 1.56 4.18
C VAL A 73 8.95 2.18 2.95
N ILE A 74 9.31 3.42 2.56
CA ILE A 74 8.72 4.08 1.38
C ILE A 74 9.02 3.29 0.09
N THR A 75 10.24 2.74 -0.04
CA THR A 75 10.60 1.90 -1.19
C THR A 75 9.75 0.62 -1.22
N ALA A 76 9.56 -0.04 -0.07
CA ALA A 76 8.69 -1.21 0.04
C ALA A 76 7.24 -0.87 -0.30
N MET A 77 6.73 0.28 0.18
CA MET A 77 5.39 0.76 -0.15
C MET A 77 5.23 1.13 -1.64
N THR A 78 6.29 1.64 -2.28
CA THR A 78 6.29 1.87 -3.74
C THR A 78 6.08 0.56 -4.49
N LEU A 79 6.85 -0.47 -4.14
CA LEU A 79 6.75 -1.79 -4.76
C LEU A 79 5.39 -2.43 -4.51
N TYR A 80 4.91 -2.37 -3.26
CA TYR A 80 3.61 -2.91 -2.88
C TYR A 80 2.46 -2.23 -3.64
N ASN A 81 2.40 -0.89 -3.62
CA ASN A 81 1.33 -0.15 -4.29
C ASN A 81 1.36 -0.35 -5.81
N PHE A 82 2.54 -0.34 -6.43
CA PHE A 82 2.67 -0.64 -7.85
C PHE A 82 2.17 -2.06 -8.18
N GLY A 83 2.61 -3.06 -7.42
CA GLY A 83 2.18 -4.44 -7.58
C GLY A 83 0.68 -4.62 -7.38
N ALA A 84 0.11 -4.00 -6.35
CA ALA A 84 -1.33 -4.01 -6.08
C ALA A 84 -2.14 -3.38 -7.23
N ALA A 85 -1.69 -2.21 -7.75
CA ALA A 85 -2.34 -1.56 -8.89
C ALA A 85 -2.34 -2.45 -10.13
N VAL A 86 -1.22 -3.13 -10.42
CA VAL A 86 -1.10 -4.05 -11.57
C VAL A 86 -2.01 -5.27 -11.37
N VAL A 87 -1.92 -5.94 -10.22
CA VAL A 87 -2.70 -7.16 -9.95
C VAL A 87 -4.20 -6.88 -9.98
N LEU A 88 -4.65 -5.83 -9.29
CA LEU A 88 -6.05 -5.44 -9.27
C LEU A 88 -6.52 -4.95 -10.66
N GLY A 89 -5.68 -4.21 -11.37
CA GLY A 89 -5.98 -3.76 -12.73
C GLY A 89 -6.19 -4.93 -13.69
N VAL A 90 -5.31 -5.92 -13.66
CA VAL A 90 -5.45 -7.15 -14.45
C VAL A 90 -6.71 -7.92 -14.04
N ALA A 91 -6.95 -8.07 -12.74
CA ALA A 91 -8.18 -8.71 -12.25
C ALA A 91 -9.43 -7.99 -12.77
N GLY A 92 -9.43 -6.66 -12.79
CA GLY A 92 -10.54 -5.85 -13.28
C GLY A 92 -10.86 -6.04 -14.76
N THR A 93 -9.89 -6.44 -15.57
CA THR A 93 -10.13 -6.77 -16.99
C THR A 93 -10.71 -8.16 -17.19
N GLN A 94 -10.58 -9.04 -16.21
CA GLN A 94 -10.99 -10.45 -16.29
C GLN A 94 -12.31 -10.74 -15.55
N LEU A 95 -12.61 -9.97 -14.50
CA LEU A 95 -13.78 -10.20 -13.65
C LEU A 95 -14.98 -9.37 -14.14
N HIS A 96 -16.10 -10.04 -14.42
CA HIS A 96 -17.35 -9.41 -14.82
C HIS A 96 -18.53 -10.13 -14.15
N PRO A 97 -19.26 -9.47 -13.22
CA PRO A 97 -19.05 -8.11 -12.71
C PRO A 97 -17.89 -8.02 -11.72
N ALA A 98 -17.09 -6.98 -11.81
CA ALA A 98 -16.08 -6.65 -10.82
C ALA A 98 -16.72 -5.97 -9.58
N GLY A 99 -16.04 -6.05 -8.44
CA GLY A 99 -16.49 -5.37 -7.21
C GLY A 99 -16.45 -3.84 -7.34
N ILE A 100 -17.37 -3.17 -6.64
CA ILE A 100 -17.50 -1.70 -6.69
C ILE A 100 -16.24 -0.96 -6.22
N ALA A 101 -15.44 -1.56 -5.33
CA ALA A 101 -14.23 -0.98 -4.79
C ALA A 101 -12.99 -1.23 -5.67
N LEU A 102 -13.06 -2.07 -6.72
CA LEU A 102 -11.91 -2.48 -7.50
C LEU A 102 -11.21 -1.30 -8.17
N TRP A 103 -11.92 -0.54 -8.99
CA TRP A 103 -11.33 0.58 -9.72
C TRP A 103 -10.89 1.74 -8.82
N PRO A 104 -11.66 2.12 -7.78
CA PRO A 104 -11.16 3.04 -6.74
C PRO A 104 -9.86 2.56 -6.08
N ALA A 105 -9.72 1.26 -5.79
CA ALA A 105 -8.51 0.71 -5.20
C ALA A 105 -7.32 0.77 -6.19
N VAL A 106 -7.52 0.42 -7.46
CA VAL A 106 -6.49 0.57 -8.51
C VAL A 106 -5.98 1.99 -8.59
N LEU A 107 -6.88 2.97 -8.66
CA LEU A 107 -6.52 4.39 -8.72
C LEU A 107 -5.78 4.86 -7.46
N LEU A 108 -6.23 4.43 -6.28
CA LEU A 108 -5.59 4.75 -5.01
C LEU A 108 -4.15 4.23 -4.98
N HIS A 109 -3.93 2.95 -5.31
CA HIS A 109 -2.60 2.37 -5.33
C HIS A 109 -1.68 3.00 -6.39
N ALA A 110 -2.21 3.34 -7.56
CA ALA A 110 -1.46 4.07 -8.58
C ALA A 110 -1.04 5.47 -8.08
N ALA A 111 -1.96 6.21 -7.45
CA ALA A 111 -1.68 7.53 -6.88
C ALA A 111 -0.63 7.46 -5.75
N LEU A 112 -0.74 6.48 -4.84
CA LEU A 112 0.23 6.26 -3.77
C LEU A 112 1.59 5.87 -4.34
N THR A 113 1.66 5.08 -5.40
CA THR A 113 2.92 4.76 -6.10
C THR A 113 3.60 6.03 -6.61
N VAL A 114 2.87 6.89 -7.31
CA VAL A 114 3.40 8.17 -7.82
C VAL A 114 3.88 9.05 -6.66
N TRP A 115 3.11 9.15 -5.58
CA TRP A 115 3.50 9.95 -4.42
C TRP A 115 4.75 9.41 -3.74
N CYS A 116 4.88 8.10 -3.53
CA CYS A 116 6.09 7.48 -2.98
C CYS A 116 7.31 7.77 -3.85
N VAL A 117 7.19 7.64 -5.18
CA VAL A 117 8.30 7.92 -6.11
C VAL A 117 8.71 9.39 -6.07
N THR A 118 7.76 10.32 -6.05
CA THR A 118 8.07 11.76 -5.98
C THR A 118 8.76 12.14 -4.68
N ASP A 119 8.34 11.57 -3.55
CA ASP A 119 8.95 11.79 -2.23
C ASP A 119 10.40 11.25 -2.17
N LEU A 120 10.65 10.07 -2.76
CA LEU A 120 11.99 9.49 -2.83
C LEU A 120 12.94 10.34 -3.70
N ARG A 121 12.47 10.84 -4.84
CA ARG A 121 13.25 11.67 -5.78
C ARG A 121 13.57 13.04 -5.18
N ALA A 122 12.63 13.69 -4.53
CA ALA A 122 12.84 15.01 -3.92
C ALA A 122 14.00 14.99 -2.91
N LYS A 123 14.16 13.89 -2.17
CA LYS A 123 15.25 13.74 -1.20
C LYS A 123 16.61 13.45 -1.82
N GLN A 124 16.64 12.74 -2.95
CA GLN A 124 17.92 12.52 -3.65
C GLN A 124 18.51 13.83 -4.16
N MET A 125 17.68 14.75 -4.65
CA MET A 125 18.14 16.06 -5.11
C MET A 125 18.69 16.93 -3.97
N GLN A 126 18.06 16.89 -2.77
CA GLN A 126 18.57 17.64 -1.61
C GLN A 126 19.94 17.16 -1.13
N THR A 127 20.18 15.84 -1.12
CA THR A 127 21.49 15.29 -0.72
C THR A 127 22.60 15.62 -1.71
N THR A 128 22.29 15.74 -2.99
CA THR A 128 23.26 16.09 -4.03
C THR A 128 23.64 17.58 -3.98
N ASP A 129 22.68 18.46 -3.68
CA ASP A 129 22.91 19.91 -3.56
C ASP A 129 23.73 20.25 -2.30
N ASP A 130 23.51 19.54 -1.19
CA ASP A 130 24.27 19.71 0.06
C ASP A 130 25.72 19.26 -0.10
N SER A 131 25.96 18.12 -0.79
CA SER A 131 27.31 17.61 -1.04
C SER A 131 28.13 18.50 -2.00
N SER A 132 27.48 19.31 -2.82
CA SER A 132 28.13 20.25 -3.74
C SER A 132 28.46 21.60 -3.11
N ARG A 133 27.97 21.87 -1.89
CA ARG A 133 28.19 23.12 -1.14
C ARG A 133 29.23 23.02 -0.02
N GLU A 134 29.68 21.81 0.31
CA GLU A 134 30.81 21.63 1.23
C GLU A 134 32.12 21.94 0.49
N PRO A 135 32.91 22.93 0.98
CA PRO A 135 34.17 23.36 0.35
C PRO A 135 35.30 22.34 0.49
#